data_d886d72d26d94b72f57bd4b371ff1bdc
#
_entry.id   d886d72d26d94b72f57bd4b371ff1bdc
#
_cell.length_a   1.000
_cell.length_b   1.000
_cell.length_c   1.000
_cell.angle_alpha   90.00
_cell.angle_beta   90.00
_cell.angle_gamma   90.00
#
_symmetry.space_group_name_H-M   'P 1'
#
loop_
_entity.id
_entity.type
_entity.pdbx_description
1 polymer ?
#
loop_
_entity_poly.entity_id
_entity_poly.type
_entity_poly.pdbx_seq_one_letter_code
_entity_poly.pdbx_strand_id
1 'polypeptide(L)'
;DTVRKARQKLDKLGIEFKFRDLRKEELSEKEWKALIRQDKEGKLINTKSPNFRKSSYTKEDMESDKNKLDLLLEKPTLMKRPNLLLNDEIYCIGYDEEKYEKLAK
;
A
#
# COMPACT_ATOMS: atom_id res chain seq x y z
N ASP A 1 -1.69 -12.83 9.84
CA ASP A 1 -2.01 -11.64 9.05
C ASP A 1 -0.83 -10.66 9.06
N THR A 2 -0.34 -10.31 7.88
CA THR A 2 0.83 -9.45 7.72
C THR A 2 0.61 -8.04 8.31
N VAL A 3 -0.58 -7.50 8.14
CA VAL A 3 -0.91 -6.17 8.69
C VAL A 3 -0.84 -6.19 10.21
N ARG A 4 -1.35 -7.24 10.82
CA ARG A 4 -1.31 -7.40 12.27
C ARG A 4 0.12 -7.48 12.78
N LYS A 5 0.98 -8.25 12.10
CA LYS A 5 2.39 -8.37 12.43
C LYS A 5 3.10 -7.02 12.35
N ALA A 6 2.80 -6.24 11.30
CA ALA A 6 3.38 -4.92 11.12
C ALA A 6 3.01 -3.99 12.27
N ARG A 7 1.73 -3.98 12.66
CA ARG A 7 1.25 -3.15 13.75
C ARG A 7 1.91 -3.54 15.08
N GLN A 8 2.01 -4.84 15.35
CA GLN A 8 2.65 -5.34 16.55
C GLN A 8 4.13 -4.96 16.59
N LYS A 9 4.82 -5.03 15.46
CA LYS A 9 6.22 -4.66 15.36
C LYS A 9 6.42 -3.17 15.66
N LEU A 10 5.57 -2.31 15.09
CA LEU A 10 5.64 -0.87 15.34
C LEU A 10 5.41 -0.53 16.81
N ASP A 11 4.42 -1.19 17.43
CA ASP A 11 4.16 -1.02 18.85
C ASP A 11 5.36 -1.44 19.70
N LYS A 12 5.95 -2.59 19.37
CA LYS A 12 7.10 -3.13 20.09
C LYS A 12 8.30 -2.21 20.00
N LEU A 13 8.48 -1.54 18.86
CA LEU A 13 9.57 -0.60 18.64
C LEU A 13 9.32 0.77 19.26
N GLY A 14 8.11 0.99 19.80
CA GLY A 14 7.75 2.27 20.39
C GLY A 14 7.47 3.38 19.39
N ILE A 15 7.13 3.00 18.16
CA ILE A 15 6.83 3.95 17.09
C ILE A 15 5.35 4.31 17.13
N GLU A 16 5.05 5.61 17.20
CA GLU A 16 3.68 6.08 17.11
C GLU A 16 3.23 6.06 15.65
N PHE A 17 2.05 5.52 15.40
CA PHE A 17 1.49 5.45 14.04
C PHE A 17 -0.02 5.54 14.08
N LYS A 18 -0.59 5.97 12.97
CA LYS A 18 -2.04 5.99 12.77
C LYS A 18 -2.41 4.85 11.82
N PHE A 19 -3.26 3.95 12.29
CA PHE A 19 -3.77 2.87 11.45
C PHE A 19 -4.98 3.36 10.66
N ARG A 20 -4.94 3.15 9.34
CA ARG A 20 -6.06 3.51 8.47
C ARG A 20 -6.57 2.26 7.79
N ASP A 21 -7.83 1.93 8.04
CA ASP A 21 -8.50 0.80 7.41
C ASP A 21 -9.26 1.31 6.18
N LEU A 22 -8.78 0.96 5.00
CA LEU A 22 -9.35 1.45 3.75
C LEU A 22 -10.78 1.00 3.51
N ARG A 23 -11.23 -0.02 4.23
CA ARG A 23 -12.64 -0.44 4.15
C ARG A 23 -13.57 0.51 4.91
N LYS A 24 -13.03 1.29 5.84
CA LYS A 24 -13.78 2.25 6.65
C LYS A 24 -13.45 3.69 6.28
N GLU A 25 -12.22 3.96 5.93
CA GLU A 25 -11.72 5.28 5.56
C GLU A 25 -11.10 5.23 4.17
N GLU A 26 -11.92 5.36 3.14
CA GLU A 26 -11.42 5.30 1.77
C GLU A 26 -10.46 6.43 1.45
N LEU A 27 -9.48 6.15 0.59
CA LEU A 27 -8.58 7.17 0.08
C LEU A 27 -9.28 7.97 -1.02
N SER A 28 -9.03 9.27 -1.04
CA SER A 28 -9.53 10.13 -2.12
C SER A 28 -8.73 9.87 -3.40
N GLU A 29 -9.28 10.30 -4.53
CA GLU A 29 -8.59 10.19 -5.81
C GLU A 29 -7.23 10.88 -5.76
N LYS A 30 -7.16 12.04 -5.11
CA LYS A 30 -5.92 12.80 -4.94
C LYS A 30 -4.87 12.01 -4.17
N GLU A 31 -5.30 11.32 -3.12
CA GLU A 31 -4.40 10.50 -2.31
C GLU A 31 -3.87 9.30 -3.11
N TRP A 32 -4.74 8.64 -3.89
CA TRP A 32 -4.33 7.54 -4.76
C TRP A 32 -3.32 8.00 -5.81
N LYS A 33 -3.56 9.15 -6.42
CA LYS A 33 -2.63 9.71 -7.43
C LYS A 33 -1.26 9.97 -6.82
N ALA A 34 -1.22 10.49 -5.60
CA ALA A 34 0.04 10.75 -4.90
C ALA A 34 0.81 9.45 -4.65
N LEU A 35 0.12 8.40 -4.20
CA LEU A 35 0.74 7.10 -3.96
C LEU A 35 1.25 6.46 -5.24
N ILE A 36 0.48 6.52 -6.31
CA ILE A 36 0.86 5.96 -7.61
C ILE A 36 2.11 6.66 -8.14
N ARG A 37 2.16 7.98 -7.99
CA ARG A 37 3.30 8.77 -8.45
C ARG A 37 4.57 8.42 -7.69
N GLN A 38 4.45 8.10 -6.40
CA GLN A 38 5.59 7.71 -5.56
C GLN A 38 6.06 6.29 -5.81
N ASP A 39 5.21 5.44 -6.37
CA ASP A 39 5.50 4.01 -6.57
C ASP A 39 6.35 3.80 -7.82
N LYS A 40 7.63 4.09 -7.73
CA LYS A 40 8.57 3.97 -8.86
C LYS A 40 8.89 2.52 -9.22
N GLU A 41 8.74 1.61 -8.26
CA GLU A 41 9.08 0.20 -8.46
C GLU A 41 7.87 -0.65 -8.90
N GLY A 42 6.67 -0.06 -8.96
CA GLY A 42 5.46 -0.77 -9.36
C GLY A 42 4.99 -1.80 -8.35
N LYS A 43 5.25 -1.59 -7.07
CA LYS A 43 4.90 -2.53 -6.02
C LYS A 43 3.59 -2.23 -5.31
N LEU A 44 2.99 -1.07 -5.59
CA LEU A 44 1.79 -0.63 -4.88
C LEU A 44 0.61 -1.59 -5.05
N ILE A 45 0.41 -2.10 -6.26
CA ILE A 45 -0.68 -3.02 -6.56
C ILE A 45 -0.18 -4.45 -6.49
N ASN A 46 -0.93 -5.30 -5.77
CA ASN A 46 -0.59 -6.72 -5.65
C ASN A 46 -1.13 -7.48 -6.87
N THR A 47 -0.33 -7.55 -7.93
CA THR A 47 -0.71 -8.22 -9.17
C THR A 47 -0.72 -9.74 -9.07
N LYS A 48 -0.21 -10.28 -7.96
CA LYS A 48 -0.21 -11.72 -7.71
C LYS A 48 -1.47 -12.18 -6.98
N SER A 49 -2.29 -11.23 -6.52
CA SER A 49 -3.52 -11.52 -5.80
C SER A 49 -4.56 -12.20 -6.72
N PRO A 50 -5.31 -13.19 -6.21
CA PRO A 50 -6.45 -13.75 -6.97
C PRO A 50 -7.45 -12.68 -7.38
N ASN A 51 -7.65 -11.66 -6.56
CA ASN A 51 -8.55 -10.55 -6.89
C ASN A 51 -8.08 -9.77 -8.11
N PHE A 52 -6.77 -9.62 -8.28
CA PHE A 52 -6.23 -8.99 -9.48
C PHE A 52 -6.48 -9.84 -10.72
N ARG A 53 -6.30 -11.16 -10.61
CA ARG A 53 -6.55 -12.09 -11.70
C ARG A 53 -8.00 -12.08 -12.17
N LYS A 54 -8.93 -11.81 -11.24
CA LYS A 54 -10.36 -11.72 -11.54
C LYS A 54 -10.75 -10.39 -12.15
N SER A 55 -9.87 -9.38 -12.06
CA SER A 55 -10.13 -8.07 -12.67
C SER A 55 -9.93 -8.16 -14.18
N SER A 56 -10.43 -7.16 -14.87
CA SER A 56 -10.26 -7.06 -16.32
C SER A 56 -8.89 -6.53 -16.74
N TYR A 57 -8.06 -6.17 -15.75
CA TYR A 57 -6.74 -5.59 -15.99
C TYR A 57 -5.65 -6.65 -16.04
N THR A 58 -4.61 -6.38 -16.83
CA THR A 58 -3.42 -7.22 -16.92
C THR A 58 -2.23 -6.50 -16.29
N LYS A 59 -1.10 -7.21 -16.16
CA LYS A 59 0.13 -6.59 -15.67
C LYS A 59 0.60 -5.47 -16.59
N GLU A 60 0.37 -5.60 -17.88
CA GLU A 60 0.73 -4.57 -18.85
C GLU A 60 -0.11 -3.30 -18.65
N ASP A 61 -1.38 -3.47 -18.28
CA ASP A 61 -2.24 -2.33 -17.97
C ASP A 61 -1.72 -1.53 -16.79
N MET A 62 -0.99 -2.19 -15.88
CA MET A 62 -0.45 -1.54 -14.69
C MET A 62 0.79 -0.68 -14.97
N GLU A 63 1.22 -0.59 -16.22
CA GLU A 63 2.26 0.36 -16.61
C GLU A 63 1.69 1.77 -16.73
N SER A 64 0.38 1.88 -16.89
CA SER A 64 -0.32 3.18 -16.99
C SER A 64 -0.81 3.64 -15.62
N ASP A 65 -0.43 4.84 -15.22
CA ASP A 65 -0.89 5.43 -13.96
C ASP A 65 -2.41 5.60 -13.93
N LYS A 66 -3.01 5.91 -15.08
CA LYS A 66 -4.46 6.04 -15.20
C LYS A 66 -5.16 4.72 -14.88
N ASN A 67 -4.65 3.61 -15.44
CA ASN A 67 -5.21 2.29 -15.20
C ASN A 67 -5.05 1.89 -13.74
N LYS A 68 -3.91 2.19 -13.13
CA LYS A 68 -3.70 1.94 -11.70
C LYS A 68 -4.71 2.69 -10.85
N LEU A 69 -4.93 3.95 -11.18
CA LEU A 69 -5.89 4.78 -10.44
C LEU A 69 -7.30 4.23 -10.56
N ASP A 70 -7.74 3.92 -11.77
CA ASP A 70 -9.08 3.38 -12.01
C ASP A 70 -9.29 2.08 -11.25
N LEU A 71 -8.30 1.19 -11.27
CA LEU A 71 -8.39 -0.09 -10.58
C LEU A 71 -8.46 0.10 -9.06
N LEU A 72 -7.64 0.98 -8.50
CA LEU A 72 -7.60 1.21 -7.06
C LEU A 72 -8.85 1.94 -6.56
N LEU A 73 -9.45 2.81 -7.37
CA LEU A 73 -10.72 3.44 -7.01
C LEU A 73 -11.85 2.42 -6.97
N GLU A 74 -11.82 1.45 -7.89
CA GLU A 74 -12.81 0.39 -7.92
C GLU A 74 -12.57 -0.67 -6.85
N LYS A 75 -11.30 -1.08 -6.67
CA LYS A 75 -10.91 -2.15 -5.75
C LYS A 75 -9.71 -1.74 -4.89
N PRO A 76 -9.93 -0.91 -3.87
CA PRO A 76 -8.81 -0.44 -3.02
C PRO A 76 -8.08 -1.56 -2.29
N THR A 77 -8.72 -2.71 -2.10
CA THR A 77 -8.10 -3.86 -1.43
C THR A 77 -6.97 -4.49 -2.24
N LEU A 78 -6.81 -4.11 -3.51
CA LEU A 78 -5.71 -4.59 -4.34
C LEU A 78 -4.39 -3.88 -4.03
N MET A 79 -4.42 -2.80 -3.25
CA MET A 79 -3.18 -2.19 -2.78
C MET A 79 -2.46 -3.18 -1.86
N LYS A 80 -1.17 -3.37 -2.12
CA LYS A 80 -0.35 -4.26 -1.29
C LYS A 80 -0.27 -3.74 0.14
N ARG A 81 -0.53 -4.58 1.12
CA ARG A 81 -0.52 -4.23 2.54
C ARG A 81 0.52 -5.04 3.30
N PRO A 82 1.05 -4.53 4.38
CA PRO A 82 0.87 -3.17 4.89
C PRO A 82 1.63 -2.14 4.06
N ASN A 83 1.11 -0.92 4.02
CA ASN A 83 1.76 0.20 3.35
C ASN A 83 2.07 1.26 4.41
N LEU A 84 3.34 1.44 4.70
CA LEU A 84 3.79 2.36 5.75
C LEU A 84 4.19 3.69 5.12
N LEU A 85 3.52 4.76 5.56
CA LEU A 85 3.80 6.11 5.11
C LEU A 85 4.51 6.89 6.20
N LEU A 86 5.46 7.72 5.79
CA LEU A 86 6.16 8.63 6.69
C LEU A 86 6.00 10.03 6.14
N ASN A 87 5.30 10.91 6.88
CA ASN A 87 5.00 12.28 6.43
C ASN A 87 4.31 12.30 5.06
N ASP A 88 3.33 11.41 4.88
CA ASP A 88 2.54 11.24 3.65
C ASP A 88 3.34 10.71 2.45
N GLU A 89 4.58 10.29 2.68
CA GLU A 89 5.39 9.67 1.64
C GLU A 89 5.52 8.17 1.89
N ILE A 90 5.57 7.38 0.82
CA ILE A 90 5.73 5.94 0.94
C ILE A 90 7.11 5.63 1.51
N TYR A 91 7.14 5.00 2.67
CA TYR A 91 8.37 4.53 3.28
C TYR A 91 8.64 3.07 2.94
N CYS A 92 7.62 2.24 3.09
CA CYS A 92 7.76 0.80 2.88
C CYS A 92 6.44 0.21 2.40
N ILE A 93 6.49 -0.56 1.31
CA ILE A 93 5.33 -1.32 0.82
C ILE A 93 5.57 -2.78 1.17
N GLY A 94 4.62 -3.36 1.91
CA GLY A 94 4.76 -4.70 2.45
C GLY A 94 5.48 -4.69 3.80
N TYR A 95 5.50 -5.83 4.46
CA TYR A 95 6.16 -5.95 5.77
C TYR A 95 7.65 -6.20 5.57
N ASP A 96 8.47 -5.27 6.07
CA ASP A 96 9.92 -5.39 6.03
C ASP A 96 10.46 -5.06 7.43
N GLU A 97 10.81 -6.11 8.16
CA GLU A 97 11.27 -6.00 9.54
C GLU A 97 12.48 -5.09 9.67
N GLU A 98 13.44 -5.20 8.76
CA GLU A 98 14.65 -4.39 8.79
C GLU A 98 14.36 -2.90 8.61
N LYS A 99 13.48 -2.56 7.67
CA LYS A 99 13.10 -1.16 7.44
C LYS A 99 12.35 -0.59 8.63
N TYR A 100 11.51 -1.40 9.26
CA TYR A 100 10.77 -0.97 10.44
C TYR A 100 11.73 -0.70 11.61
N GLU A 101 12.72 -1.57 11.79
CA GLU A 101 13.73 -1.38 12.84
C GLU A 101 14.57 -0.12 12.63
N LYS A 102 14.86 0.23 11.38
CA LYS A 102 15.60 1.45 11.04
C LYS A 102 14.83 2.71 11.45
N LEU A 103 13.51 2.68 11.42
CA LEU A 103 12.70 3.82 11.87
C LEU A 103 12.88 4.11 13.36
N ALA A 104 13.14 3.08 14.16
CA ALA A 104 13.26 3.19 15.59
C ALA A 104 14.64 3.71 16.06
N LYS A 105 15.58 3.79 15.15
CA LYS A 105 16.95 4.23 15.48
C LYS A 105 17.15 5.72 15.31
#